data_7caf0bfe3c40da233c91c0aaa6264950
#
_entry.id   7caf0bfe3c40da233c91c0aaa6264950
#
_cell.length_a   1.000
_cell.length_b   1.000
_cell.length_c   1.000
_cell.angle_alpha   90.00
_cell.angle_beta   90.00
_cell.angle_gamma   90.00
#
_symmetry.space_group_name_H-M   'P 1'
#
loop_
_entity.id
_entity.type
_entity.pdbx_description
1 polymer ?
#
loop_
_entity_poly.entity_id
_entity_poly.type
_entity_poly.pdbx_seq_one_letter_code
_entity_poly.pdbx_strand_id
1 'polypeptide(L)'
;VAENIAFALEVIEEKPKIIKEKVSHVLDLVGLSEKANDLPEDLSGGEQQRVAIARAIVNRPTVLIADEPTGNLDPDTSKDIVELFKHINNFGTTVIMVTHNMDLVSYLNKRVIRLKDGRVQSDNMRGAEINEA
;
A
#
# COMPACT_ATOMS: atom_id res chain seq x y z
N VAL A 1 -3.03 7.96 -15.43
CA VAL A 1 -2.76 6.98 -14.36
C VAL A 1 -1.65 6.02 -14.78
N ALA A 2 -1.77 5.33 -15.90
CA ALA A 2 -0.76 4.37 -16.37
C ALA A 2 0.64 5.00 -16.48
N GLU A 3 0.77 6.21 -17.04
CA GLU A 3 2.03 6.93 -17.15
C GLU A 3 2.69 7.21 -15.78
N ASN A 4 1.90 7.52 -14.77
CA ASN A 4 2.39 7.75 -13.42
C ASN A 4 3.04 6.50 -12.81
N ILE A 5 2.50 5.33 -13.11
CA ILE A 5 3.05 4.04 -12.69
C ILE A 5 4.26 3.66 -13.56
N ALA A 6 4.17 3.87 -14.88
CA ALA A 6 5.24 3.58 -15.84
C ALA A 6 6.53 4.32 -15.51
N PHE A 7 6.43 5.56 -15.04
CA PHE A 7 7.58 6.38 -14.67
C PHE A 7 8.55 5.69 -13.70
N ALA A 8 8.04 4.91 -12.75
CA ALA A 8 8.89 4.15 -11.81
C ALA A 8 9.74 3.06 -12.50
N LEU A 9 9.32 2.58 -13.67
CA LEU A 9 10.05 1.61 -14.50
C LEU A 9 10.96 2.30 -15.52
N GLU A 10 10.55 3.45 -16.02
CA GLU A 10 11.34 4.26 -16.95
C GLU A 10 12.63 4.75 -16.32
N VAL A 11 12.57 5.18 -15.04
CA VAL A 11 13.75 5.62 -14.28
C VAL A 11 14.85 4.55 -14.18
N ILE A 12 14.48 3.27 -14.19
CA ILE A 12 15.43 2.15 -14.17
C ILE A 12 15.73 1.60 -15.57
N GLU A 13 15.37 2.35 -16.62
CA GLU A 13 15.64 2.03 -18.04
C GLU A 13 15.04 0.67 -18.46
N GLU A 14 13.88 0.29 -17.92
CA GLU A 14 13.22 -0.95 -18.30
C GLU A 14 12.71 -0.87 -19.76
N LYS A 15 12.64 -2.00 -20.45
CA LYS A 15 12.21 -2.06 -21.85
C LYS A 15 10.74 -1.69 -22.02
N PRO A 16 10.35 -0.88 -23.03
CA PRO A 16 8.98 -0.41 -23.22
C PRO A 16 7.91 -1.52 -23.24
N LYS A 17 8.23 -2.67 -23.82
CA LYS A 17 7.32 -3.83 -23.83
C LYS A 17 7.07 -4.35 -22.42
N ILE A 18 8.12 -4.45 -21.60
CA ILE A 18 8.05 -4.93 -20.21
C ILE A 18 7.31 -3.91 -19.34
N ILE A 19 7.54 -2.59 -19.55
CA ILE A 19 6.81 -1.52 -18.88
C ILE A 19 5.31 -1.71 -19.09
N LYS A 20 4.87 -1.86 -20.34
CA LYS A 20 3.46 -2.05 -20.66
C LYS A 20 2.84 -3.27 -19.96
N GLU A 21 3.55 -4.39 -19.96
CA GLU A 21 3.10 -5.63 -19.31
C GLU A 21 3.00 -5.47 -17.79
N LYS A 22 4.03 -4.90 -17.15
CA LYS A 22 4.06 -4.68 -15.69
C LYS A 22 3.00 -3.68 -15.23
N VAL A 23 2.82 -2.57 -15.98
CA VAL A 23 1.81 -1.56 -15.67
C VAL A 23 0.40 -2.13 -15.79
N SER A 24 0.10 -2.87 -16.85
CA SER A 24 -1.20 -3.54 -17.01
C SER A 24 -1.48 -4.51 -15.85
N HIS A 25 -0.50 -5.33 -15.49
CA HIS A 25 -0.64 -6.29 -14.40
C HIS A 25 -0.88 -5.62 -13.04
N VAL A 26 -0.13 -4.54 -12.74
CA VAL A 26 -0.31 -3.86 -11.45
C VAL A 26 -1.60 -3.07 -11.38
N LEU A 27 -2.07 -2.50 -12.49
CA LEU A 27 -3.39 -1.85 -12.57
C LEU A 27 -4.52 -2.83 -12.29
N ASP A 28 -4.43 -4.04 -12.84
CA ASP A 28 -5.38 -5.11 -12.55
C ASP A 28 -5.37 -5.49 -11.06
N LEU A 29 -4.18 -5.67 -10.49
CA LEU A 29 -4.00 -6.02 -9.08
C LEU A 29 -4.62 -4.99 -8.12
N VAL A 30 -4.51 -3.69 -8.43
CA VAL A 30 -5.09 -2.62 -7.61
C VAL A 30 -6.54 -2.27 -7.99
N GLY A 31 -7.13 -2.94 -9.01
CA GLY A 31 -8.50 -2.72 -9.47
C GLY A 31 -8.72 -1.41 -10.21
N LEU A 32 -7.73 -0.94 -10.98
CA LEU A 32 -7.77 0.33 -11.73
C LEU A 32 -7.56 0.15 -13.24
N SER A 33 -7.78 -1.04 -13.79
CA SER A 33 -7.59 -1.30 -15.24
C SER A 33 -8.38 -0.34 -16.13
N GLU A 34 -9.64 -0.07 -15.78
CA GLU A 34 -10.54 0.85 -16.52
C GLU A 34 -10.12 2.33 -16.38
N LYS A 35 -9.30 2.65 -15.39
CA LYS A 35 -8.81 4.00 -15.09
C LYS A 35 -7.41 4.30 -15.64
N ALA A 36 -6.86 3.39 -16.45
CA ALA A 36 -5.49 3.49 -16.97
C ALA A 36 -5.19 4.82 -17.68
N ASN A 37 -6.18 5.35 -18.40
CA ASN A 37 -6.07 6.58 -19.19
C ASN A 37 -6.60 7.84 -18.48
N ASP A 38 -7.18 7.70 -17.28
CA ASP A 38 -7.71 8.83 -16.52
C ASP A 38 -6.57 9.70 -15.96
N LEU A 39 -6.88 10.98 -15.71
CA LEU A 39 -5.96 11.88 -15.04
C LEU A 39 -6.02 11.64 -13.51
N PRO A 40 -4.93 11.83 -12.78
CA PRO A 40 -4.93 11.67 -11.33
C PRO A 40 -5.94 12.57 -10.59
N GLU A 41 -6.24 13.74 -11.14
CA GLU A 41 -7.21 14.70 -10.61
C GLU A 41 -8.68 14.25 -10.72
N ASP A 42 -8.96 13.32 -11.64
CA ASP A 42 -10.30 12.74 -11.83
C ASP A 42 -10.58 11.55 -10.90
N LEU A 43 -9.58 11.13 -10.13
CA LEU A 43 -9.67 9.99 -9.22
C LEU A 43 -10.17 10.37 -7.83
N SER A 44 -10.96 9.51 -7.22
CA SER A 44 -11.27 9.57 -5.79
C SER A 44 -10.01 9.39 -4.92
N GLY A 45 -10.06 9.79 -3.64
CA GLY A 45 -8.94 9.63 -2.72
C GLY A 45 -8.46 8.18 -2.59
N GLY A 46 -9.39 7.22 -2.56
CA GLY A 46 -9.07 5.79 -2.53
C GLY A 46 -8.41 5.30 -3.81
N GLU A 47 -8.85 5.76 -4.98
CA GLU A 47 -8.23 5.45 -6.27
C GLU A 47 -6.83 6.07 -6.38
N GLN A 48 -6.64 7.30 -5.92
CA GLN A 48 -5.32 7.94 -5.86
C GLN A 48 -4.37 7.15 -4.96
N GLN A 49 -4.84 6.66 -3.80
CA GLN A 49 -4.07 5.80 -2.92
C GLN A 49 -3.69 4.48 -3.59
N ARG A 50 -4.61 3.86 -4.35
CA ARG A 50 -4.33 2.65 -5.14
C ARG A 50 -3.27 2.90 -6.23
N VAL A 51 -3.29 4.06 -6.89
CA VAL A 51 -2.23 4.46 -7.84
C VAL A 51 -0.88 4.59 -7.15
N ALA A 52 -0.83 5.21 -5.96
CA ALA A 52 0.41 5.34 -5.18
C ALA A 52 0.97 3.96 -4.79
N ILE A 53 0.10 3.04 -4.36
CA ILE A 53 0.48 1.65 -4.05
C ILE A 53 0.98 0.94 -5.32
N ALA A 54 0.26 1.04 -6.44
CA ALA A 54 0.64 0.44 -7.72
C ALA A 54 2.03 0.89 -8.17
N ARG A 55 2.32 2.18 -8.09
CA ARG A 55 3.62 2.76 -8.40
C ARG A 55 4.73 2.19 -7.50
N ALA A 56 4.43 2.00 -6.22
CA ALA A 56 5.40 1.47 -5.26
C ALA A 56 5.73 -0.01 -5.49
N ILE A 57 4.75 -0.82 -5.97
CA ILE A 57 4.92 -2.27 -6.11
C ILE A 57 5.24 -2.74 -7.54
N VAL A 58 5.17 -1.87 -8.55
CA VAL A 58 5.40 -2.24 -9.97
C VAL A 58 6.79 -2.85 -10.20
N ASN A 59 7.78 -2.46 -9.39
CA ASN A 59 9.14 -3.01 -9.39
C ASN A 59 9.31 -4.27 -8.52
N ARG A 60 8.22 -4.82 -7.97
CA ARG A 60 8.22 -6.00 -7.10
C ARG A 60 9.22 -5.87 -5.93
N PRO A 61 9.08 -4.86 -5.08
CA PRO A 61 9.99 -4.66 -3.96
C PRO A 61 9.87 -5.79 -2.95
N THR A 62 10.96 -6.08 -2.23
CA THR A 62 10.96 -7.03 -1.11
C THR A 62 10.32 -6.43 0.13
N VAL A 63 10.36 -5.10 0.27
CA VAL A 63 9.79 -4.35 1.40
C VAL A 63 8.98 -3.16 0.85
N LEU A 64 7.76 -3.00 1.36
CA LEU A 64 6.88 -1.86 1.10
C LEU A 64 6.63 -1.13 2.41
N ILE A 65 6.91 0.17 2.44
CA ILE A 65 6.66 1.04 3.60
C ILE A 65 5.49 1.96 3.27
N ALA A 66 4.50 1.98 4.14
CA ALA A 66 3.31 2.83 4.03
C ALA A 66 3.15 3.66 5.29
N ASP A 67 3.14 4.98 5.13
CA ASP A 67 2.96 5.95 6.22
C ASP A 67 1.54 6.52 6.15
N GLU A 68 0.72 6.25 7.17
CA GLU A 68 -0.69 6.63 7.28
C GLU A 68 -1.52 6.39 6.00
N PRO A 69 -1.48 5.18 5.42
CA PRO A 69 -2.03 4.94 4.08
C PRO A 69 -3.56 5.07 3.98
N THR A 70 -4.24 5.23 5.11
CA THR A 70 -5.71 5.35 5.20
C THR A 70 -6.17 6.63 5.90
N GLY A 71 -5.24 7.55 6.24
CA GLY A 71 -5.52 8.70 7.11
C GLY A 71 -6.57 9.68 6.59
N ASN A 72 -6.77 9.76 5.28
CA ASN A 72 -7.74 10.67 4.64
C ASN A 72 -8.88 9.93 3.92
N LEU A 73 -9.12 8.67 4.26
CA LEU A 73 -10.13 7.83 3.62
C LEU A 73 -11.27 7.52 4.58
N ASP A 74 -12.46 7.29 4.01
CA ASP A 74 -13.60 6.77 4.77
C ASP A 74 -13.33 5.33 5.26
N PRO A 75 -14.09 4.84 6.26
CA PRO A 75 -13.86 3.54 6.88
C PRO A 75 -13.90 2.35 5.91
N ASP A 76 -14.79 2.38 4.91
CA ASP A 76 -14.95 1.27 3.97
C ASP A 76 -13.79 1.25 2.97
N THR A 77 -13.45 2.39 2.39
CA THR A 77 -12.27 2.55 1.53
C THR A 77 -10.98 2.20 2.28
N SER A 78 -10.88 2.57 3.57
CA SER A 78 -9.73 2.22 4.42
C SER A 78 -9.55 0.71 4.56
N LYS A 79 -10.65 -0.04 4.75
CA LYS A 79 -10.60 -1.51 4.80
C LYS A 79 -10.14 -2.09 3.48
N ASP A 80 -10.64 -1.59 2.35
CA ASP A 80 -10.23 -2.03 1.02
C ASP A 80 -8.73 -1.83 0.77
N ILE A 81 -8.18 -0.70 1.19
CA ILE A 81 -6.73 -0.43 1.11
C ILE A 81 -5.94 -1.40 1.99
N VAL A 82 -6.43 -1.68 3.20
CA VAL A 82 -5.78 -2.65 4.10
C VAL A 82 -5.81 -4.06 3.53
N GLU A 83 -6.92 -4.49 2.93
CA GLU A 83 -7.01 -5.78 2.24
C GLU A 83 -6.04 -5.86 1.05
N LEU A 84 -5.86 -4.77 0.30
CA LEU A 84 -4.86 -4.70 -0.75
C LEU A 84 -3.43 -4.91 -0.19
N PHE A 85 -3.08 -4.30 0.94
CA PHE A 85 -1.79 -4.54 1.59
C PHE A 85 -1.62 -6.00 2.06
N LYS A 86 -2.68 -6.63 2.58
CA LYS A 86 -2.66 -8.06 2.93
C LYS A 86 -2.40 -8.92 1.69
N HIS A 87 -3.05 -8.60 0.59
CA HIS A 87 -2.85 -9.29 -0.68
C HIS A 87 -1.40 -9.17 -1.17
N ILE A 88 -0.84 -7.96 -1.18
CA ILE A 88 0.57 -7.70 -1.52
C ILE A 88 1.51 -8.50 -0.61
N ASN A 89 1.25 -8.55 0.69
CA ASN A 89 2.04 -9.33 1.64
C ASN A 89 1.98 -10.83 1.35
N ASN A 90 0.83 -11.36 0.97
CA ASN A 90 0.67 -12.78 0.63
C ASN A 90 1.48 -13.19 -0.61
N PHE A 91 1.80 -12.25 -1.50
CA PHE A 91 2.70 -12.45 -2.63
C PHE A 91 4.20 -12.36 -2.27
N GLY A 92 4.53 -12.20 -1.00
CA GLY A 92 5.91 -12.27 -0.49
C GLY A 92 6.58 -10.91 -0.23
N THR A 93 5.89 -9.78 -0.47
CA THR A 93 6.40 -8.46 -0.09
C THR A 93 6.22 -8.26 1.42
N THR A 94 7.27 -7.90 2.14
CA THR A 94 7.16 -7.46 3.53
C THR A 94 6.52 -6.08 3.58
N VAL A 95 5.39 -5.94 4.30
CA VAL A 95 4.71 -4.65 4.45
C VAL A 95 4.99 -4.08 5.83
N ILE A 96 5.51 -2.85 5.89
CA ILE A 96 5.66 -2.06 7.10
C ILE A 96 4.66 -0.91 7.02
N MET A 97 3.66 -0.91 7.89
CA MET A 97 2.64 0.13 7.94
C MET A 97 2.82 0.96 9.20
N VAL A 98 2.92 2.28 9.03
CA VAL A 98 2.90 3.24 10.14
C VAL A 98 1.48 3.80 10.23
N THR A 99 0.86 3.70 11.40
CA THR A 99 -0.49 4.25 11.63
C THR A 99 -0.72 4.52 13.11
N HIS A 100 -1.58 5.48 13.40
CA HIS A 100 -2.12 5.72 14.74
C HIS A 100 -3.54 5.14 14.92
N ASN A 101 -4.10 4.52 13.88
CA ASN A 101 -5.45 3.93 13.92
C ASN A 101 -5.42 2.55 14.58
N MET A 102 -5.83 2.50 15.85
CA MET A 102 -5.81 1.27 16.66
C MET A 102 -6.83 0.23 16.19
N ASP A 103 -7.93 0.65 15.55
CA ASP A 103 -8.93 -0.28 15.00
C ASP A 103 -8.32 -1.07 13.83
N LEU A 104 -7.54 -0.41 12.97
CA LEU A 104 -6.81 -1.08 11.89
C LEU A 104 -5.73 -2.02 12.43
N VAL A 105 -5.01 -1.61 13.48
CA VAL A 105 -4.00 -2.44 14.13
C VAL A 105 -4.63 -3.72 14.67
N SER A 106 -5.75 -3.59 15.38
CA SER A 106 -6.51 -4.71 15.94
C SER A 106 -7.07 -5.61 14.83
N TYR A 107 -7.62 -5.03 13.77
CA TYR A 107 -8.17 -5.75 12.61
C TYR A 107 -7.11 -6.57 11.89
N LEU A 108 -5.93 -6.01 11.66
CA LEU A 108 -4.82 -6.69 10.99
C LEU A 108 -4.24 -7.82 11.82
N ASN A 109 -4.26 -7.72 13.14
CA ASN A 109 -3.72 -8.70 14.09
C ASN A 109 -2.31 -9.21 13.70
N LYS A 110 -1.43 -8.28 13.33
CA LYS A 110 -0.03 -8.53 12.95
C LYS A 110 0.91 -8.06 14.06
N ARG A 111 2.21 -8.32 13.90
CA ARG A 111 3.24 -7.78 14.80
C ARG A 111 3.16 -6.26 14.85
N VAL A 112 3.20 -5.71 16.06
CA VAL A 112 3.13 -4.27 16.31
C VAL A 112 4.33 -3.82 17.12
N ILE A 113 5.04 -2.84 16.57
CA ILE A 113 6.14 -2.16 17.24
C ILE A 113 5.67 -0.76 17.60
N ARG A 114 5.52 -0.47 18.90
CA ARG A 114 5.13 0.85 19.38
C ARG A 114 6.37 1.72 19.57
N LEU A 115 6.35 2.88 18.94
CA LEU A 115 7.39 3.89 19.08
C LEU A 115 6.89 5.06 19.95
N LYS A 116 7.74 5.52 20.86
CA LYS A 116 7.51 6.72 21.65
C LYS A 116 8.83 7.46 21.86
N ASP A 117 8.83 8.77 21.63
CA ASP A 117 10.01 9.65 21.80
C ASP A 117 11.27 9.09 21.11
N GLY A 118 11.10 8.54 19.88
CA GLY A 118 12.19 7.98 19.07
C GLY A 118 12.74 6.64 19.56
N ARG A 119 12.07 5.97 20.52
CA ARG A 119 12.47 4.69 21.09
C ARG A 119 11.38 3.63 20.92
N VAL A 120 11.79 2.37 20.83
CA VAL A 120 10.85 1.24 20.88
C VAL A 120 10.33 1.11 22.32
N GLN A 121 9.03 1.30 22.49
CA GLN A 121 8.34 1.14 23.78
C GLN A 121 7.90 -0.31 23.99
N SER A 122 7.37 -0.95 22.94
CA SER A 122 6.95 -2.35 22.97
C SER A 122 7.07 -2.99 21.59
N ASP A 123 7.16 -4.32 21.56
CA ASP A 123 7.21 -5.14 20.35
C ASP A 123 6.37 -6.39 20.60
N ASN A 124 5.13 -6.39 20.10
CA ASN A 124 4.14 -7.43 20.33
C ASN A 124 3.89 -8.22 19.05
N MET A 125 3.90 -9.55 19.15
CA MET A 125 3.74 -10.42 17.99
C MET A 125 2.31 -10.40 17.40
N ARG A 126 1.31 -9.92 18.15
CA ARG A 126 -0.08 -9.77 17.71
C ARG A 126 -0.68 -8.45 18.20
N GLY A 127 -1.45 -7.80 17.33
CA GLY A 127 -2.10 -6.51 17.62
C GLY A 127 -3.11 -6.54 18.77
N ALA A 128 -3.71 -7.70 19.04
CA ALA A 128 -4.69 -7.86 20.14
C ALA A 128 -4.06 -7.75 21.55
N GLU A 129 -2.74 -7.91 21.69
CA GLU A 129 -2.03 -7.86 22.97
C GLU A 129 -1.72 -6.42 23.46
N ILE A 130 -2.15 -5.39 22.71
CA ILE A 130 -1.80 -3.99 22.99
C ILE A 130 -2.72 -3.38 24.07
N ASN A 131 -3.90 -3.97 24.32
CA ASN A 131 -4.91 -3.41 25.22
C ASN A 131 -4.71 -3.78 26.70
N GLU A 132 -3.65 -4.49 27.05
CA GLU A 132 -3.40 -4.95 28.44
C GLU A 132 -2.29 -4.20 29.18
N ALA A 133 -1.88 -3.01 28.67
CA ALA A 133 -0.81 -2.22 29.32
C ALA A 133 -1.24 -0.77 29.61
#